data_82f9a1a74ede6b76f907e48b37ab487a
#
_entry.id   82f9a1a74ede6b76f907e48b37ab487a
#
_cell.length_a   1.000
_cell.length_b   1.000
_cell.length_c   1.000
_cell.angle_alpha   90.00
_cell.angle_beta   90.00
_cell.angle_gamma   90.00
#
_symmetry.space_group_name_H-M   'P 1'
#
loop_
_entity.id
_entity.type
_entity.pdbx_description
1 polymer ?
#
loop_
_entity_poly.entity_id
_entity_poly.type
_entity_poly.pdbx_seq_one_letter_code
_entity_poly.pdbx_strand_id
1 'polypeptide(L)'
;MKLIVLGSSSSGNCYILDNGNEALIIEAGIRFQEVKKALDFNLRKVVGCVVTHAHNDHAKYIKAMVDSGFHTLALREVWTAKGVWDSRSLVVKEGKGYKMGNFKVLPFPACHDVPCVGYLIDHPLSLIHI
;
A
#
# COMPACT_ATOMS: atom_id res chain seq x y z
N MET A 1 -5.69 -6.69 15.76
CA MET A 1 -5.01 -6.26 14.53
C MET A 1 -3.79 -7.16 14.31
N LYS A 2 -3.71 -7.77 13.17
CA LYS A 2 -2.63 -8.68 12.81
C LYS A 2 -1.78 -8.06 11.70
N LEU A 3 -0.44 -8.10 11.85
CA LEU A 3 0.49 -7.68 10.82
C LEU A 3 1.08 -8.93 10.16
N ILE A 4 0.88 -9.07 8.86
CA ILE A 4 1.45 -10.16 8.07
C ILE A 4 2.61 -9.58 7.26
N VAL A 5 3.80 -10.13 7.42
CA VAL A 5 4.99 -9.70 6.67
C VAL A 5 5.23 -10.69 5.54
N LEU A 6 5.04 -10.27 4.29
CA LEU A 6 5.30 -11.11 3.11
C LEU A 6 6.73 -10.94 2.61
N GLY A 7 7.34 -9.81 2.85
CA GLY A 7 8.72 -9.53 2.52
C GLY A 7 9.17 -8.23 3.14
N SER A 8 10.44 -8.14 3.51
CA SER A 8 11.03 -6.96 4.15
C SER A 8 12.50 -6.88 3.80
N SER A 9 12.82 -6.80 2.49
CA SER A 9 14.20 -6.81 2.01
C SER A 9 14.33 -6.10 0.68
N SER A 10 15.55 -6.02 0.16
CA SER A 10 15.81 -5.45 -1.16
C SER A 10 15.23 -6.31 -2.31
N SER A 11 14.83 -7.55 -2.04
CA SER A 11 14.17 -8.40 -3.04
C SER A 11 12.65 -8.20 -3.10
N GLY A 12 12.07 -7.52 -2.13
CA GLY A 12 10.65 -7.16 -2.15
C GLY A 12 10.11 -6.87 -0.77
N ASN A 13 9.18 -5.90 -0.72
CA ASN A 13 8.53 -5.47 0.50
C ASN A 13 7.02 -5.51 0.32
N CYS A 14 6.33 -6.13 1.26
CA CYS A 14 4.87 -6.12 1.31
C CYS A 14 4.41 -6.55 2.69
N TYR A 15 3.44 -5.82 3.22
CA TYR A 15 2.85 -6.09 4.54
C TYR A 15 1.34 -6.01 4.43
N ILE A 16 0.65 -6.76 5.27
CA ILE A 16 -0.82 -6.71 5.34
C ILE A 16 -1.22 -6.46 6.78
N LEU A 17 -2.00 -5.40 7.00
CA LEU A 17 -2.67 -5.16 8.28
C LEU A 17 -4.07 -5.73 8.16
N ASP A 18 -4.40 -6.68 9.02
CA ASP A 18 -5.65 -7.44 8.95
C ASP A 18 -6.33 -7.42 10.31
N ASN A 19 -7.56 -6.92 10.37
CA ASN A 19 -8.35 -6.91 11.60
C ASN A 19 -9.43 -8.01 11.64
N GLY A 20 -9.39 -8.90 10.65
CA GLY A 20 -10.40 -9.96 10.48
C GLY A 20 -11.50 -9.59 9.49
N ASN A 21 -11.89 -8.33 9.42
CA ASN A 21 -12.95 -7.84 8.54
C ASN A 21 -12.40 -7.02 7.39
N GLU A 22 -11.35 -6.24 7.65
CA GLU A 22 -10.71 -5.37 6.67
C GLU A 22 -9.21 -5.63 6.63
N ALA A 23 -8.61 -5.46 5.47
CA ALA A 23 -7.17 -5.57 5.30
C ALA A 23 -6.64 -4.37 4.50
N LEU A 24 -5.51 -3.83 4.92
CA LEU A 24 -4.78 -2.80 4.21
C LEU A 24 -3.44 -3.37 3.78
N ILE A 25 -3.13 -3.28 2.48
CA ILE A 25 -1.85 -3.75 1.94
C ILE A 25 -0.88 -2.57 1.94
N ILE A 26 0.34 -2.82 2.41
CA ILE A 26 1.40 -1.81 2.46
C ILE A 26 2.55 -2.31 1.61
N GLU A 27 2.90 -1.55 0.58
CA GLU A 27 3.88 -1.85 -0.43
C GLU A 27 3.45 -2.94 -1.41
N ALA A 28 3.92 -2.83 -2.64
CA ALA A 28 3.56 -3.72 -3.74
C ALA A 28 4.81 -4.34 -4.38
N GLY A 29 5.76 -4.77 -3.55
CA GLY A 29 7.04 -5.31 -4.00
C GLY A 29 7.10 -6.85 -4.06
N ILE A 30 6.01 -7.54 -3.73
CA ILE A 30 5.93 -9.00 -3.73
C ILE A 30 4.86 -9.43 -4.74
N ARG A 31 5.09 -10.57 -5.42
CA ARG A 31 4.16 -11.09 -6.43
C ARG A 31 2.75 -11.19 -5.85
N PHE A 32 1.79 -10.78 -6.66
CA PHE A 32 0.39 -10.73 -6.24
C PHE A 32 -0.17 -12.09 -5.80
N GLN A 33 0.34 -13.17 -6.38
CA GLN A 33 -0.05 -14.53 -5.98
C GLN A 33 0.20 -14.77 -4.49
N GLU A 34 1.32 -14.25 -3.95
CA GLU A 34 1.63 -14.40 -2.53
C GLU A 34 0.70 -13.56 -1.65
N VAL A 35 0.30 -12.40 -2.16
CA VAL A 35 -0.69 -11.56 -1.46
C VAL A 35 -2.03 -12.28 -1.37
N LYS A 36 -2.47 -12.89 -2.48
CA LYS A 36 -3.73 -13.63 -2.52
C LYS A 36 -3.72 -14.80 -1.52
N LYS A 37 -2.63 -15.55 -1.47
CA LYS A 37 -2.48 -16.67 -0.52
C LYS A 37 -2.56 -16.18 0.92
N ALA A 38 -1.89 -15.09 1.24
CA ALA A 38 -1.89 -14.54 2.60
C ALA A 38 -3.26 -14.05 3.05
N LEU A 39 -4.12 -13.71 2.09
CA LEU A 39 -5.50 -13.28 2.35
C LEU A 39 -6.49 -14.45 2.30
N ASP A 40 -6.02 -15.70 2.16
CA ASP A 40 -6.87 -16.87 1.93
C ASP A 40 -7.81 -16.66 0.74
N PHE A 41 -7.33 -15.93 -0.29
CA PHE A 41 -8.09 -15.59 -1.49
C PHE A 41 -9.35 -14.76 -1.22
N ASN A 42 -9.49 -14.19 -0.03
CA ASN A 42 -10.58 -13.28 0.31
C ASN A 42 -10.16 -11.83 -0.02
N LEU A 43 -10.21 -11.48 -1.30
CA LEU A 43 -9.81 -10.15 -1.77
C LEU A 43 -10.83 -9.07 -1.42
N ARG A 44 -12.06 -9.46 -1.10
CA ARG A 44 -13.13 -8.50 -0.80
C ARG A 44 -12.88 -7.70 0.47
N LYS A 45 -12.09 -8.23 1.39
CA LYS A 45 -11.82 -7.50 2.64
C LYS A 45 -10.74 -6.44 2.47
N VAL A 46 -10.03 -6.41 1.33
CA VAL A 46 -8.99 -5.41 1.08
C VAL A 46 -9.63 -4.05 0.85
N VAL A 47 -9.30 -3.08 1.69
CA VAL A 47 -9.82 -1.72 1.60
C VAL A 47 -8.89 -0.79 0.82
N GLY A 48 -7.67 -1.24 0.54
CA GLY A 48 -6.74 -0.48 -0.27
C GLY A 48 -5.31 -0.94 -0.15
N CYS A 49 -4.44 -0.25 -0.89
CA CYS A 49 -3.00 -0.47 -0.88
C CYS A 49 -2.30 0.88 -0.80
N VAL A 50 -1.19 0.98 -0.09
CA VAL A 50 -0.37 2.18 -0.01
C VAL A 50 1.06 1.85 -0.41
N VAL A 51 1.67 2.70 -1.23
CA VAL A 51 3.04 2.50 -1.74
C VAL A 51 3.87 3.75 -1.45
N THR A 52 5.08 3.56 -0.93
CA THR A 52 5.92 4.66 -0.46
C THR A 52 6.72 5.34 -1.56
N HIS A 53 7.25 4.59 -2.52
CA HIS A 53 8.06 5.14 -3.62
C HIS A 53 8.13 4.16 -4.78
N ALA A 54 8.80 4.56 -5.88
CA ALA A 54 8.74 3.86 -7.17
C ALA A 54 9.72 2.71 -7.34
N HIS A 55 10.65 2.49 -6.41
CA HIS A 55 11.63 1.41 -6.54
C HIS A 55 10.95 0.06 -6.64
N ASN A 56 11.50 -0.86 -7.44
CA ASN A 56 10.86 -2.14 -7.73
C ASN A 56 10.60 -3.01 -6.51
N ASP A 57 11.45 -2.97 -5.51
CA ASP A 57 11.25 -3.72 -4.27
C ASP A 57 10.06 -3.19 -3.44
N HIS A 58 9.44 -2.08 -3.84
CA HIS A 58 8.25 -1.49 -3.21
C HIS A 58 7.07 -1.37 -4.16
N ALA A 59 7.30 -1.24 -5.46
CA ALA A 59 6.24 -0.90 -6.41
C ALA A 59 6.17 -1.77 -7.67
N LYS A 60 6.97 -2.82 -7.76
CA LYS A 60 7.03 -3.66 -8.97
C LYS A 60 5.66 -4.18 -9.40
N TYR A 61 4.82 -4.53 -8.43
CA TYR A 61 3.52 -5.17 -8.70
C TYR A 61 2.34 -4.23 -8.44
N ILE A 62 2.56 -2.92 -8.48
CA ILE A 62 1.50 -1.93 -8.23
C ILE A 62 0.36 -2.07 -9.25
N LYS A 63 0.68 -2.42 -10.50
CA LYS A 63 -0.33 -2.63 -11.54
C LYS A 63 -1.28 -3.76 -11.18
N ALA A 64 -0.75 -4.87 -10.64
CA ALA A 64 -1.58 -5.99 -10.22
C ALA A 64 -2.55 -5.59 -9.10
N MET A 65 -2.14 -4.73 -8.17
CA MET A 65 -3.02 -4.21 -7.12
C MET A 65 -4.17 -3.43 -7.73
N VAL A 66 -3.87 -2.49 -8.63
CA VAL A 66 -4.88 -1.67 -9.30
C VAL A 66 -5.81 -2.53 -10.15
N ASP A 67 -5.25 -3.46 -10.93
CA ASP A 67 -6.02 -4.35 -11.81
C ASP A 67 -6.95 -5.27 -11.02
N SER A 68 -6.63 -5.55 -9.76
CA SER A 68 -7.46 -6.37 -8.88
C SER A 68 -8.62 -5.60 -8.25
N GLY A 69 -8.72 -4.30 -8.54
CA GLY A 69 -9.78 -3.44 -8.04
C GLY A 69 -9.42 -2.72 -6.74
N PHE A 70 -8.16 -2.76 -6.31
CA PHE A 70 -7.75 -2.10 -5.07
C PHE A 70 -7.46 -0.62 -5.32
N HIS A 71 -8.12 0.25 -4.57
CA HIS A 71 -7.74 1.65 -4.50
C HIS A 71 -6.33 1.72 -3.93
N THR A 72 -5.41 2.33 -4.67
CA THR A 72 -3.99 2.33 -4.30
C THR A 72 -3.50 3.77 -4.20
N LEU A 73 -2.88 4.09 -3.06
CA LEU A 73 -2.34 5.41 -2.76
C LEU A 73 -0.84 5.44 -3.05
N ALA A 74 -0.40 6.40 -3.82
CA ALA A 74 1.02 6.65 -4.09
C ALA A 74 1.21 8.08 -4.56
N LEU A 75 2.44 8.60 -4.45
CA LEU A 75 2.80 9.89 -5.04
C LEU A 75 2.63 9.86 -6.56
N ARG A 76 2.39 11.03 -7.16
CA ARG A 76 2.29 11.17 -8.61
C ARG A 76 3.52 10.60 -9.32
N GLU A 77 4.71 10.80 -8.76
CA GLU A 77 5.97 10.30 -9.32
C GLU A 77 6.00 8.78 -9.44
N VAL A 78 5.36 8.08 -8.51
CA VAL A 78 5.24 6.62 -8.57
C VAL A 78 4.36 6.21 -9.75
N TRP A 79 3.20 6.84 -9.89
CA TRP A 79 2.28 6.53 -10.99
C TRP A 79 2.90 6.85 -12.35
N THR A 80 3.62 7.95 -12.46
CA THR A 80 4.32 8.34 -13.68
C THR A 80 5.41 7.32 -14.01
N ALA A 81 6.22 6.92 -13.02
CA ALA A 81 7.31 5.98 -13.22
C ALA A 81 6.81 4.58 -13.63
N LYS A 82 5.67 4.17 -13.11
CA LYS A 82 5.09 2.85 -13.40
C LYS A 82 4.15 2.84 -14.60
N GLY A 83 3.71 4.02 -15.05
CA GLY A 83 2.79 4.13 -16.19
C GLY A 83 1.42 3.51 -15.92
N VAL A 84 0.96 3.49 -14.69
CA VAL A 84 -0.31 2.88 -14.29
C VAL A 84 -1.30 3.98 -13.93
N TRP A 85 -2.13 4.36 -14.89
CA TRP A 85 -3.14 5.40 -14.72
C TRP A 85 -4.52 4.79 -14.88
N ASP A 86 -5.25 4.68 -13.76
CA ASP A 86 -6.56 4.05 -13.67
C ASP A 86 -7.38 4.84 -12.65
N SER A 87 -8.70 4.64 -12.64
CA SER A 87 -9.56 5.31 -11.64
C SER A 87 -9.18 4.95 -10.21
N ARG A 88 -8.49 3.83 -10.00
CA ARG A 88 -8.02 3.37 -8.69
C ARG A 88 -6.58 3.78 -8.38
N SER A 89 -5.91 4.45 -9.32
CA SER A 89 -4.58 5.03 -9.11
C SER A 89 -4.74 6.39 -8.43
N LEU A 90 -4.69 6.42 -7.11
CA LEU A 90 -4.94 7.62 -6.32
C LEU A 90 -3.64 8.34 -5.99
N VAL A 91 -3.58 9.62 -6.35
CA VAL A 91 -2.40 10.46 -6.10
C VAL A 91 -2.52 11.04 -4.69
N VAL A 92 -1.53 10.76 -3.83
CA VAL A 92 -1.50 11.32 -2.48
C VAL A 92 -0.75 12.64 -2.44
N LYS A 93 -1.11 13.44 -1.46
CA LYS A 93 -0.39 14.68 -1.09
C LYS A 93 0.06 14.55 0.35
N GLU A 94 1.31 14.93 0.60
CA GLU A 94 1.85 14.97 1.95
C GLU A 94 0.99 15.85 2.84
N GLY A 95 0.74 15.38 4.07
CA GLY A 95 -0.03 16.12 5.06
C GLY A 95 -1.54 16.01 4.91
N LYS A 96 -2.03 15.37 3.83
CA LYS A 96 -3.47 15.17 3.65
C LYS A 96 -3.86 13.76 4.09
N GLY A 97 -4.90 13.65 4.92
CA GLY A 97 -5.41 12.37 5.37
C GLY A 97 -6.32 11.69 4.35
N TYR A 98 -6.24 10.38 4.28
CA TYR A 98 -7.08 9.54 3.41
C TYR A 98 -7.73 8.46 4.24
N LYS A 99 -8.99 8.17 3.94
CA LYS A 99 -9.73 7.12 4.64
C LYS A 99 -9.87 5.91 3.72
N MET A 100 -9.45 4.74 4.20
CA MET A 100 -9.58 3.47 3.51
C MET A 100 -10.24 2.47 4.46
N GLY A 101 -11.54 2.24 4.27
CA GLY A 101 -12.33 1.51 5.25
C GLY A 101 -12.27 2.25 6.58
N ASN A 102 -11.93 1.56 7.66
CA ASN A 102 -11.72 2.16 8.97
C ASN A 102 -10.26 2.58 9.22
N PHE A 103 -9.37 2.41 8.23
CA PHE A 103 -8.00 2.90 8.30
C PHE A 103 -7.96 4.36 7.89
N LYS A 104 -7.22 5.16 8.66
CA LYS A 104 -6.87 6.54 8.30
C LYS A 104 -5.40 6.58 7.95
N VAL A 105 -5.07 7.09 6.79
CA VAL A 105 -3.72 7.06 6.24
C VAL A 105 -3.25 8.49 6.03
N LEU A 106 -2.11 8.86 6.65
CA LEU A 106 -1.53 10.18 6.53
C LEU A 106 -0.12 10.06 5.95
N PRO A 107 0.11 10.47 4.69
CA PRO A 107 1.45 10.47 4.12
C PRO A 107 2.27 11.64 4.69
N PHE A 108 3.57 11.39 4.94
CA PHE A 108 4.51 12.41 5.40
C PHE A 108 5.84 12.25 4.64
N PRO A 109 6.65 13.31 4.54
CA PRO A 109 7.96 13.23 3.85
C PRO A 109 8.87 12.21 4.53
N ALA A 110 9.48 11.31 3.76
CA ALA A 110 10.32 10.24 4.31
C ALA A 110 11.71 10.17 3.71
N CYS A 111 11.91 10.62 2.48
CA CYS A 111 13.19 10.52 1.77
C CYS A 111 13.60 11.88 1.23
N HIS A 112 14.92 12.08 1.01
CA HIS A 112 15.46 13.34 0.52
C HIS A 112 15.98 13.25 -0.91
N ASP A 113 16.37 12.04 -1.35
CA ASP A 113 17.04 11.83 -2.65
C ASP A 113 16.13 11.26 -3.73
N VAL A 114 14.97 10.70 -3.34
CA VAL A 114 13.95 10.20 -4.28
C VAL A 114 12.56 10.62 -3.77
N PRO A 115 11.57 10.79 -4.68
CA PRO A 115 10.20 11.01 -4.24
C PRO A 115 9.67 9.82 -3.44
N CYS A 116 9.43 10.03 -2.14
CA CYS A 116 9.09 8.98 -1.21
C CYS A 116 8.28 9.55 -0.05
N VAL A 117 7.26 8.82 0.38
CA VAL A 117 6.50 9.16 1.59
C VAL A 117 6.51 7.99 2.55
N GLY A 118 6.47 8.30 3.85
CA GLY A 118 6.05 7.35 4.85
C GLY A 118 4.56 7.49 5.07
N TYR A 119 3.96 6.55 5.74
CA TYR A 119 2.54 6.59 6.07
C TYR A 119 2.34 6.37 7.56
N LEU A 120 1.60 7.28 8.17
CA LEU A 120 1.07 7.07 9.50
C LEU A 120 -0.32 6.46 9.33
N ILE A 121 -0.51 5.25 9.85
CA ILE A 121 -1.74 4.48 9.65
C ILE A 121 -2.43 4.35 11.00
N ASP A 122 -3.62 4.92 11.11
CA ASP A 122 -4.44 4.90 12.31
C ASP A 122 -5.68 4.03 12.07
N HIS A 123 -5.99 3.20 13.05
CA HIS A 123 -7.18 2.36 13.07
C HIS A 123 -7.67 2.33 14.51
N PRO A 124 -9.00 2.19 14.77
CA PRO A 124 -9.51 2.13 16.16
C PRO A 124 -8.77 1.14 17.06
N LEU A 125 -8.16 0.08 16.47
CA LEU A 125 -7.44 -0.95 17.23
C LEU A 125 -5.94 -0.71 17.35
N SER A 126 -5.35 0.20 16.55
CA SER A 126 -3.89 0.33 16.50
C SER A 126 -3.45 1.59 15.79
N LEU A 127 -2.27 2.11 16.14
CA LEU A 127 -1.59 3.19 15.43
C LEU A 127 -0.25 2.64 14.92
N ILE A 128 -0.01 2.73 13.61
CA ILE A 128 1.17 2.18 12.97
C ILE A 128 1.86 3.22 12.10
N HIS A 129 3.18 3.23 12.17
CA HIS A 129 4.04 4.14 11.43
C HIS A 129 4.90 3.33 10.45
N ILE A 130 4.72 3.60 9.17
CA ILE A 130 5.48 2.93 8.10
C ILE A 130 6.28 3.98 7.32
#